data_5b45a4b1cd69fe98158f2ca4120ff78c
#
_entry.id   5b45a4b1cd69fe98158f2ca4120ff78c
#
_cell.length_a   1.000
_cell.length_b   1.000
_cell.length_c   1.000
_cell.angle_alpha   90.00
_cell.angle_beta   90.00
_cell.angle_gamma   90.00
#
_symmetry.space_group_name_H-M   'P 1'
#
loop_
_entity.id
_entity.type
_entity.pdbx_description
1 polymer ?
#
loop_
_entity_poly.entity_id
_entity_poly.type
_entity_poly.pdbx_seq_one_letter_code
_entity_poly.pdbx_strand_id
1 'polypeptide(L)' 'MRFKHNKCKNCGSDQFEMVAQGYFSGIYCKKCGRLLQWVKFEQRSTIAGYFKRFGDYKEIK' A
#
# COMPACT_ATOMS: atom_id res chain seq x y z
N MET A 1 0.01 3.45 -14.99
CA MET A 1 0.67 4.25 -13.95
C MET A 1 1.55 3.37 -13.09
N ARG A 2 2.73 3.82 -12.78
CA ARG A 2 3.69 3.06 -12.00
C ARG A 2 3.74 3.60 -10.58
N PHE A 3 3.43 2.77 -9.60
CA PHE A 3 3.55 3.16 -8.20
C PHE A 3 5.02 3.18 -7.80
N LYS A 4 5.42 4.26 -7.17
CA LYS A 4 6.79 4.42 -6.73
C LYS A 4 6.80 5.04 -5.34
N HIS A 5 7.53 4.43 -4.42
CA HIS A 5 7.57 4.89 -3.05
C HIS A 5 8.98 4.77 -2.48
N ASN A 6 9.34 5.72 -1.66
CA ASN A 6 10.65 5.71 -0.99
C ASN A 6 10.65 4.69 0.13
N LYS A 7 11.85 4.36 0.60
CA LYS A 7 12.00 3.46 1.73
C LYS A 7 11.29 4.00 2.97
N CYS A 8 10.82 3.09 3.81
CA CYS A 8 10.18 3.45 5.06
C CYS A 8 11.16 4.24 5.95
N LYS A 9 10.73 5.42 6.39
CA LYS A 9 11.57 6.28 7.23
C LYS A 9 11.76 5.71 8.63
N ASN A 10 10.86 4.83 9.05
CA ASN A 10 10.91 4.26 10.39
C ASN A 10 11.89 3.08 10.50
N CYS A 11 11.89 2.19 9.52
CA CYS A 11 12.72 0.99 9.59
C CYS A 11 13.63 0.78 8.37
N GLY A 12 13.54 1.66 7.38
CA GLY A 12 14.38 1.58 6.19
C GLY A 12 13.99 0.49 5.19
N SER A 13 12.88 -0.19 5.42
CA SER A 13 12.42 -1.26 4.53
C SER A 13 11.86 -0.69 3.23
N ASP A 14 12.04 -1.43 2.15
CA ASP A 14 11.42 -1.13 0.87
C ASP A 14 10.25 -2.06 0.56
N GLN A 15 9.81 -2.81 1.54
CA GLN A 15 8.70 -3.74 1.43
C GLN A 15 7.40 -3.07 1.88
N PHE A 16 6.41 -3.03 1.01
CA PHE A 16 5.15 -2.34 1.27
C PHE A 16 3.97 -3.23 0.93
N GLU A 17 2.82 -2.93 1.55
CA GLU A 17 1.56 -3.60 1.24
C GLU A 17 0.44 -2.58 1.17
N MET A 18 -0.59 -2.90 0.40
CA MET A 18 -1.79 -2.08 0.33
C MET A 18 -2.89 -2.70 1.17
N VAL A 19 -3.49 -1.90 2.04
CA VAL A 19 -4.60 -2.36 2.87
C VAL A 19 -5.82 -1.51 2.51
N ALA A 20 -6.87 -2.17 2.06
CA ALA A 20 -8.12 -1.52 1.70
C ALA A 20 -9.14 -1.71 2.83
N GLN A 21 -9.66 -0.60 3.37
CA GLN A 21 -10.65 -0.60 4.44
C GLN A 21 -11.85 0.23 3.99
N GLY A 22 -12.81 -0.40 3.37
CA GLY A 22 -13.97 0.33 2.86
C GLY A 22 -13.57 1.38 1.84
N TYR A 23 -13.86 2.64 2.13
CA TYR A 23 -13.48 3.75 1.26
C TYR A 23 -12.04 4.18 1.43
N PHE A 24 -11.41 3.75 2.49
CA PHE A 24 -10.06 4.17 2.79
C PHE A 24 -9.08 3.07 2.44
N SER A 25 -8.05 3.43 1.71
CA SER A 25 -6.98 2.51 1.38
C SER A 25 -5.67 3.19 1.69
N GLY A 26 -4.71 2.43 2.18
CA GLY A 26 -3.42 2.99 2.55
C GLY A 26 -2.29 2.04 2.20
N ILE A 27 -1.11 2.62 2.05
CA ILE A 27 0.12 1.85 1.83
C ILE A 27 0.84 1.76 3.16
N TYR A 28 1.10 0.54 3.60
CA TYR A 28 1.75 0.28 4.88
C TYR A 28 3.09 -0.41 4.67
N CYS A 29 4.02 -0.18 5.57
CA CYS A 29 5.28 -0.91 5.58
C CYS A 29 5.01 -2.34 6.08
N LYS A 30 5.43 -3.34 5.31
CA LYS A 30 5.23 -4.74 5.70
C LYS A 30 6.04 -5.12 6.93
N LYS A 31 7.14 -4.45 7.16
CA LYS A 31 8.06 -4.79 8.24
C LYS A 31 7.66 -4.19 9.57
N CYS A 32 7.33 -2.91 9.61
CA CYS A 32 6.96 -2.23 10.85
C CYS A 32 5.47 -1.94 10.99
N GLY A 33 4.70 -2.09 9.92
CA GLY A 33 3.25 -1.89 9.95
C GLY A 33 2.80 -0.43 9.93
N ARG A 34 3.72 0.49 9.71
CA ARG A 34 3.40 1.91 9.74
C ARG A 34 2.72 2.36 8.45
N LEU A 35 1.70 3.21 8.61
CA LEU A 35 1.06 3.83 7.45
C LEU A 35 2.01 4.83 6.81
N LEU A 36 2.23 4.68 5.50
CA LEU A 36 3.14 5.52 4.76
C LEU A 36 2.43 6.58 3.94
N GLN A 37 1.32 6.21 3.30
CA GLN A 37 0.52 7.17 2.55
C GLN A 37 -0.88 6.62 2.31
N TRP A 38 -1.82 7.54 2.10
CA TRP A 38 -3.18 7.18 1.73
C TRP A 38 -3.29 7.02 0.22
N VAL A 39 -4.14 6.09 -0.20
CA VAL A 39 -4.42 5.87 -1.63
C VAL A 39 -5.73 6.59 -1.96
N LYS A 40 -5.69 7.44 -2.98
CA LYS A 40 -6.87 8.13 -3.45
C LYS A 40 -7.85 7.14 -4.08
N PHE A 41 -9.13 7.39 -3.88
CA PHE A 41 -10.16 6.51 -4.42
C PHE A 41 -10.00 6.29 -5.93
N GLU A 42 -9.65 7.33 -6.66
CA GLU A 42 -9.47 7.27 -8.11
C GLU A 42 -8.33 6.36 -8.53
N GLN A 43 -7.31 6.24 -7.68
CA GLN A 43 -6.12 5.44 -7.96
C GLN A 43 -6.18 4.05 -7.34
N ARG A 44 -7.23 3.80 -6.56
CA ARG A 44 -7.37 2.56 -5.81
C ARG A 44 -7.24 1.31 -6.69
N SER A 45 -7.97 1.30 -7.78
CA SER A 45 -7.99 0.16 -8.70
C SER A 45 -6.62 -0.12 -9.30
N THR A 46 -5.95 0.93 -9.78
CA THR A 46 -4.64 0.83 -10.40
C THR A 46 -3.58 0.34 -9.42
N ILE A 47 -3.55 0.95 -8.26
CA ILE A 47 -2.57 0.60 -7.22
C ILE A 47 -2.85 -0.78 -6.65
N ALA A 48 -4.12 -1.12 -6.45
CA ALA A 48 -4.49 -2.45 -5.97
C ALA A 48 -4.06 -3.53 -6.96
N GLY A 49 -4.20 -3.29 -8.26
CA GLY A 49 -3.73 -4.21 -9.27
C GLY A 49 -2.24 -4.47 -9.18
N TYR A 50 -1.47 -3.42 -8.94
CA TYR A 50 -0.03 -3.54 -8.76
C TYR A 50 0.30 -4.43 -7.56
N PHE A 51 -0.31 -4.17 -6.41
CA PHE A 51 -0.01 -4.94 -5.20
C PHE A 51 -0.54 -6.37 -5.26
N LYS A 52 -1.66 -6.59 -5.93
CA LYS A 52 -2.20 -7.94 -6.10
C LYS A 52 -1.23 -8.85 -6.88
N ARG A 53 -0.53 -8.28 -7.85
CA ARG A 53 0.43 -9.05 -8.66
C ARG A 53 1.57 -9.59 -7.83
N PHE A 54 1.92 -8.91 -6.74
CA PHE A 54 3.02 -9.31 -5.87
C PHE A 54 2.53 -9.98 -4.58
N GLY A 55 1.21 -10.17 -4.45
CA GLY A 55 0.64 -10.79 -3.26
C GLY A 55 0.65 -9.89 -2.02
N ASP A 56 0.77 -8.59 -2.21
CA ASP A 56 0.88 -7.62 -1.12
C ASP A 56 -0.39 -6.78 -0.96
N TYR A 57 -1.52 -7.35 -1.27
CA TYR A 57 -2.80 -6.67 -1.15
C TYR A 57 -3.65 -7.34 -0.07
N LYS A 58 -4.17 -6.54 0.85
CA LYS A 58 -5.10 -6.99 1.88
C LYS A 58 -6.38 -6.17 1.81
N GLU A 59 -7.50 -6.83 2.02
CA GLU A 59 -8.78 -6.16 2.09
C GLU A 59 -9.43 -6.49 3.42
N ILE A 60 -9.79 -5.45 4.18
CA ILE A 60 -10.44 -5.60 5.47
C ILE A 60 -11.90 -5.20 5.31
N LYS A 61 -12.79 -6.12 5.64
CA LYS A 61 -14.23 -5.90 5.56
C LYS A 61 -14.81 -5.47 6.89
#